data_5ad7075b66b11b81349b879ae156a110
#
_entry.id   5ad7075b66b11b81349b879ae156a110
#
_cell.length_a   1.000
_cell.length_b   1.000
_cell.length_c   1.000
_cell.angle_alpha   90.00
_cell.angle_beta   90.00
_cell.angle_gamma   90.00
#
_symmetry.space_group_name_H-M   'P 1'
#
loop_
_entity.id
_entity.type
_entity.pdbx_description
1 polymer ?
#
loop_
_entity_poly.entity_id
_entity_poly.type
_entity_poly.pdbx_seq_one_letter_code
_entity_poly.pdbx_strand_id
1 'polypeptide(L)'
;VKIPKLAFCMVVEGGGMSGLFAGPVEEAWSAAADLSAGRHIRIEPKPFHTILACAPEMYDELWTAGKCMYKLEPVLADGGELIIYAPHISDVCIAHGETIETVGYHCRDYFLKQWDQFKDKPWGALAHCVHVKGLGTYENGVETPRAEVTLATQISE
;
A
#
# COMPACT_ATOMS: atom_id res chain seq x y z
N VAL A 1 29.74 9.87 7.36
CA VAL A 1 30.70 8.77 7.12
C VAL A 1 30.20 7.98 5.92
N LYS A 2 30.98 7.95 4.80
CA LYS A 2 30.68 7.10 3.65
C LYS A 2 31.13 5.68 3.98
N ILE A 3 30.20 4.83 4.36
CA ILE A 3 30.47 3.39 4.59
C ILE A 3 30.30 2.67 3.26
N PRO A 4 31.28 1.88 2.79
CA PRO A 4 31.09 1.01 1.64
C PRO A 4 29.92 0.04 1.89
N LYS A 5 29.04 -0.11 0.89
CA LYS A 5 27.86 -0.98 0.98
C LYS A 5 27.87 -1.92 -0.20
N LEU A 6 27.54 -3.19 0.05
CA LEU A 6 27.23 -4.18 -0.97
C LEU A 6 25.82 -4.71 -0.70
N ALA A 7 25.08 -4.96 -1.76
CA ALA A 7 23.77 -5.58 -1.68
C ALA A 7 23.83 -7.03 -2.16
N PHE A 8 23.01 -7.88 -1.54
CA PHE A 8 22.62 -9.19 -2.01
C PHE A 8 21.11 -9.16 -2.23
N CYS A 9 20.67 -9.23 -3.46
CA CYS A 9 19.27 -9.19 -3.84
C CYS A 9 18.88 -10.55 -4.43
N MET A 10 17.85 -11.16 -3.87
CA MET A 10 17.36 -12.47 -4.28
C MET A 10 15.95 -12.36 -4.85
N VAL A 11 15.69 -13.00 -5.97
CA VAL A 11 14.35 -13.15 -6.55
C VAL A 11 13.92 -14.60 -6.35
N VAL A 12 12.77 -14.78 -5.71
CA VAL A 12 12.20 -16.09 -5.34
C VAL A 12 10.85 -16.27 -6.00
N GLU A 13 10.61 -17.44 -6.56
CA GLU A 13 9.34 -17.82 -7.18
C GLU A 13 9.05 -19.30 -6.92
N GLY A 14 7.81 -19.62 -6.54
CA GLY A 14 7.39 -21.01 -6.33
C GLY A 14 8.21 -21.81 -5.31
N GLY A 15 8.78 -21.12 -4.29
CA GLY A 15 9.65 -21.73 -3.28
C GLY A 15 11.09 -21.97 -3.73
N GLY A 16 11.46 -21.57 -4.94
CA GLY A 16 12.82 -21.64 -5.47
C GLY A 16 13.43 -20.26 -5.74
N MET A 17 14.77 -20.22 -5.83
CA MET A 17 15.50 -19.02 -6.19
C MET A 17 15.57 -18.88 -7.72
N SER A 18 15.01 -17.81 -8.25
CA SER A 18 15.05 -17.47 -9.68
C SER A 18 16.29 -16.67 -10.07
N GLY A 19 16.89 -15.94 -9.13
CA GLY A 19 18.10 -15.18 -9.35
C GLY A 19 18.71 -14.64 -8.07
N LEU A 20 20.03 -14.45 -8.09
CA LEU A 20 20.82 -13.82 -7.02
C LEU A 20 21.76 -12.79 -7.65
N PHE A 21 21.70 -11.58 -7.16
CA PHE A 21 22.49 -10.44 -7.61
C PHE A 21 23.29 -9.88 -6.44
N ALA A 22 24.60 -9.73 -6.61
CA ALA A 22 25.49 -9.20 -5.59
C ALA A 22 26.42 -8.14 -6.17
N GLY A 23 26.57 -7.02 -5.48
CA GLY A 23 27.42 -5.93 -5.94
C GLY A 23 27.04 -4.58 -5.33
N PRO A 24 27.41 -3.47 -6.00
CA PRO A 24 26.93 -2.14 -5.62
C PRO A 24 25.42 -2.11 -5.46
N VAL A 25 24.93 -1.37 -4.46
CA VAL A 25 23.50 -1.44 -4.04
C VAL A 25 22.54 -1.19 -5.21
N GLU A 26 22.80 -0.14 -6.00
CA GLU A 26 21.92 0.28 -7.10
C GLU A 26 21.93 -0.73 -8.24
N GLU A 27 23.08 -1.27 -8.60
CA GLU A 27 23.24 -2.25 -9.68
C GLU A 27 22.59 -3.58 -9.32
N ALA A 28 22.88 -4.11 -8.13
CA ALA A 28 22.31 -5.37 -7.66
C ALA A 28 20.79 -5.28 -7.49
N TRP A 29 20.30 -4.16 -6.97
CA TRP A 29 18.87 -3.89 -6.82
C TRP A 29 18.18 -3.79 -8.19
N SER A 30 18.74 -3.01 -9.14
CA SER A 30 18.16 -2.84 -10.47
C SER A 30 18.03 -4.16 -11.20
N ALA A 31 19.09 -4.96 -11.23
CA ALA A 31 19.06 -6.27 -11.87
C ALA A 31 18.03 -7.23 -11.23
N ALA A 32 17.92 -7.22 -9.90
CA ALA A 32 16.92 -8.02 -9.21
C ALA A 32 15.50 -7.51 -9.48
N ALA A 33 15.28 -6.19 -9.51
CA ALA A 33 13.99 -5.58 -9.81
C ALA A 33 13.53 -5.91 -11.23
N ASP A 34 14.42 -5.85 -12.23
CA ASP A 34 14.10 -6.21 -13.60
C ASP A 34 13.66 -7.67 -13.74
N LEU A 35 14.41 -8.59 -13.12
CA LEU A 35 14.03 -10.01 -13.10
C LEU A 35 12.69 -10.20 -12.36
N SER A 36 12.52 -9.56 -11.21
CA SER A 36 11.30 -9.64 -10.41
C SER A 36 10.09 -9.10 -11.17
N ALA A 37 10.25 -7.97 -11.88
CA ALA A 37 9.17 -7.39 -12.68
C ALA A 37 8.66 -8.37 -13.74
N GLY A 38 9.58 -9.03 -14.44
CA GLY A 38 9.22 -10.04 -15.45
C GLY A 38 8.55 -11.30 -14.91
N ARG A 39 8.68 -11.56 -13.58
CA ARG A 39 8.14 -12.75 -12.92
C ARG A 39 6.87 -12.47 -12.13
N HIS A 40 6.79 -11.33 -11.46
CA HIS A 40 5.76 -11.04 -10.46
C HIS A 40 4.78 -9.93 -10.86
N ILE A 41 5.09 -9.13 -11.89
CA ILE A 41 4.19 -8.09 -12.36
C ILE A 41 3.40 -8.63 -13.55
N ARG A 42 2.08 -8.61 -13.41
CA ARG A 42 1.14 -8.89 -14.49
C ARG A 42 0.55 -7.57 -14.98
N ILE A 43 0.76 -7.28 -16.25
CA ILE A 43 0.21 -6.09 -16.89
C ILE A 43 -1.13 -6.44 -17.50
N GLU A 44 -2.17 -5.74 -17.07
CA GLU A 44 -3.52 -5.91 -17.60
C GLU A 44 -3.82 -4.84 -18.66
N PRO A 45 -4.48 -5.20 -19.78
CA PRO A 45 -4.71 -4.27 -20.88
C PRO A 45 -5.78 -3.22 -20.60
N LYS A 46 -6.60 -3.43 -19.57
CA LYS A 46 -7.69 -2.54 -19.17
C LYS A 46 -7.80 -2.51 -17.65
N PRO A 47 -8.15 -1.35 -17.06
CA PRO A 47 -8.45 -1.27 -15.64
C PRO A 47 -9.74 -2.02 -15.31
N PHE A 48 -9.87 -2.43 -14.06
CA PHE A 48 -11.06 -3.09 -13.52
C PHE A 48 -11.91 -2.07 -12.74
N HIS A 49 -13.22 -2.12 -12.94
CA HIS A 49 -14.15 -1.25 -12.22
C HIS A 49 -14.40 -1.74 -10.79
N THR A 50 -14.42 -3.04 -10.58
CA THR A 50 -14.57 -3.65 -9.26
C THR A 50 -13.50 -4.71 -9.04
N ILE A 51 -12.78 -4.62 -7.92
CA ILE A 51 -11.73 -5.56 -7.54
C ILE A 51 -12.04 -6.11 -6.14
N LEU A 52 -12.07 -7.44 -6.01
CA LEU A 52 -12.07 -8.12 -4.71
C LEU A 52 -10.65 -8.57 -4.38
N ALA A 53 -10.06 -7.96 -3.36
CA ALA A 53 -8.73 -8.27 -2.87
C ALA A 53 -8.82 -9.10 -1.59
N CYS A 54 -8.54 -10.39 -1.67
CA CYS A 54 -8.51 -11.26 -0.50
C CYS A 54 -7.16 -11.13 0.22
N ALA A 55 -7.15 -10.59 1.43
CA ALA A 55 -5.96 -10.52 2.26
C ALA A 55 -5.58 -11.94 2.75
N PRO A 56 -4.32 -12.36 2.61
CA PRO A 56 -3.89 -13.65 3.13
C PRO A 56 -3.92 -13.67 4.67
N GLU A 57 -4.15 -14.85 5.26
CA GLU A 57 -4.25 -15.05 6.70
C GLU A 57 -3.00 -14.61 7.50
N MET A 58 -1.84 -14.52 6.83
CA MET A 58 -0.63 -13.99 7.43
C MET A 58 -0.66 -12.48 7.70
N TYR A 59 -1.66 -11.75 7.20
CA TYR A 59 -1.89 -10.34 7.52
C TYR A 59 -2.84 -10.28 8.71
N ASP A 60 -2.32 -9.93 9.86
CA ASP A 60 -2.97 -9.97 11.16
C ASP A 60 -3.66 -8.65 11.56
N GLU A 61 -3.38 -7.58 10.84
CA GLU A 61 -3.96 -6.26 11.05
C GLU A 61 -4.14 -5.50 9.73
N LEU A 62 -4.98 -4.45 9.73
CA LEU A 62 -5.25 -3.66 8.53
C LEU A 62 -4.00 -2.92 8.03
N TRP A 63 -3.05 -2.62 8.92
CA TRP A 63 -1.74 -2.07 8.55
C TRP A 63 -1.05 -2.91 7.47
N THR A 64 -1.07 -4.22 7.60
CA THR A 64 -0.50 -5.13 6.59
C THR A 64 -1.45 -5.40 5.44
N ALA A 65 -2.76 -5.51 5.68
CA ALA A 65 -3.77 -5.74 4.66
C ALA A 65 -3.98 -4.54 3.72
N GLY A 66 -3.60 -3.32 4.12
CA GLY A 66 -3.54 -2.16 3.25
C GLY A 66 -2.71 -2.36 1.98
N LYS A 67 -1.82 -3.37 1.95
CA LYS A 67 -1.12 -3.81 0.74
C LYS A 67 -2.06 -4.24 -0.39
N CYS A 68 -3.28 -4.64 -0.09
CA CYS A 68 -4.29 -4.91 -1.09
C CYS A 68 -4.60 -3.67 -1.92
N MET A 69 -4.72 -2.50 -1.28
CA MET A 69 -4.99 -1.26 -2.01
C MET A 69 -3.80 -0.82 -2.88
N TYR A 70 -2.64 -0.57 -2.31
CA TYR A 70 -1.56 0.03 -3.09
C TYR A 70 -0.93 -0.90 -4.13
N LYS A 71 -1.16 -2.21 -4.06
CA LYS A 71 -0.77 -3.15 -5.12
C LYS A 71 -1.75 -3.17 -6.28
N LEU A 72 -3.02 -2.93 -6.03
CA LEU A 72 -4.10 -3.04 -7.02
C LEU A 72 -4.59 -1.69 -7.53
N GLU A 73 -4.28 -0.60 -6.84
CA GLU A 73 -4.66 0.75 -7.27
C GLU A 73 -4.26 1.08 -8.72
N PRO A 74 -3.09 0.67 -9.25
CA PRO A 74 -2.70 0.96 -10.64
C PRO A 74 -3.62 0.36 -11.70
N VAL A 75 -4.35 -0.71 -11.37
CA VAL A 75 -5.28 -1.39 -12.29
C VAL A 75 -6.75 -1.12 -11.95
N LEU A 76 -7.03 -0.31 -10.94
CA LEU A 76 -8.38 0.11 -10.57
C LEU A 76 -8.81 1.29 -11.44
N ALA A 77 -10.01 1.19 -12.05
CA ALA A 77 -10.57 2.26 -12.87
C ALA A 77 -10.97 3.48 -12.03
N ASP A 78 -10.98 4.66 -12.65
CA ASP A 78 -11.54 5.86 -12.04
C ASP A 78 -13.04 5.66 -11.76
N GLY A 79 -13.49 6.03 -10.57
CA GLY A 79 -14.86 5.77 -10.10
C GLY A 79 -15.14 4.29 -9.81
N GLY A 80 -14.13 3.45 -9.79
CA GLY A 80 -14.25 2.03 -9.44
C GLY A 80 -14.26 1.78 -7.93
N GLU A 81 -14.35 0.51 -7.55
CA GLU A 81 -14.36 0.05 -6.17
C GLU A 81 -13.34 -1.07 -5.96
N LEU A 82 -12.58 -0.97 -4.86
CA LEU A 82 -11.75 -2.05 -4.36
C LEU A 82 -12.28 -2.53 -3.01
N ILE A 83 -12.63 -3.81 -2.92
CA ILE A 83 -13.09 -4.46 -1.70
C ILE A 83 -11.92 -5.23 -1.09
N ILE A 84 -11.47 -4.83 0.10
CA ILE A 84 -10.48 -5.58 0.88
C ILE A 84 -11.24 -6.60 1.73
N TYR A 85 -11.21 -7.85 1.30
CA TYR A 85 -11.82 -8.95 2.02
C TYR A 85 -10.82 -9.57 2.98
N ALA A 86 -11.01 -9.33 4.28
CA ALA A 86 -10.13 -9.77 5.36
C ALA A 86 -10.93 -10.12 6.62
N PRO A 87 -11.80 -11.17 6.57
CA PRO A 87 -12.73 -11.49 7.66
C PRO A 87 -12.03 -11.97 8.94
N HIS A 88 -10.72 -12.21 8.90
CA HIS A 88 -9.90 -12.60 10.05
C HIS A 88 -9.24 -11.42 10.76
N ILE A 89 -9.35 -10.20 10.21
CA ILE A 89 -8.74 -9.00 10.78
C ILE A 89 -9.75 -8.25 11.65
N SER A 90 -9.40 -8.07 12.93
CA SER A 90 -10.18 -7.35 13.95
C SER A 90 -9.56 -6.02 14.37
N ASP A 91 -8.30 -5.77 13.99
CA ASP A 91 -7.54 -4.62 14.47
C ASP A 91 -7.00 -3.77 13.31
N VAL A 92 -7.03 -2.45 13.49
CA VAL A 92 -6.46 -1.51 12.52
C VAL A 92 -4.93 -1.59 12.54
N CYS A 93 -4.34 -1.42 13.72
CA CYS A 93 -2.89 -1.53 13.94
C CYS A 93 -2.58 -1.49 15.43
N ILE A 94 -1.83 -2.46 15.93
CA ILE A 94 -1.43 -2.50 17.34
C ILE A 94 -0.53 -1.32 17.71
N ALA A 95 0.39 -0.93 16.83
CA ALA A 95 1.38 0.12 17.14
C ALA A 95 0.88 1.54 16.86
N HIS A 96 -0.03 1.74 15.91
CA HIS A 96 -0.45 3.05 15.41
C HIS A 96 -1.98 3.23 15.34
N GLY A 97 -2.76 2.27 15.85
CA GLY A 97 -4.21 2.26 15.76
C GLY A 97 -4.84 3.54 16.25
N GLU A 98 -4.49 4.00 17.46
CA GLU A 98 -5.01 5.25 18.04
C GLU A 98 -4.77 6.48 17.14
N THR A 99 -3.59 6.55 16.49
CA THR A 99 -3.31 7.64 15.55
C THR A 99 -4.18 7.52 14.30
N ILE A 100 -4.31 6.31 13.73
CA ILE A 100 -5.07 6.05 12.52
C ILE A 100 -6.56 6.31 12.73
N GLU A 101 -7.12 5.84 13.86
CA GLU A 101 -8.50 6.09 14.25
C GLU A 101 -8.80 7.59 14.45
N THR A 102 -7.84 8.33 15.00
CA THR A 102 -7.98 9.79 15.20
C THR A 102 -7.92 10.56 13.89
N VAL A 103 -7.03 10.12 12.98
CA VAL A 103 -6.73 10.82 11.71
C VAL A 103 -7.69 10.43 10.61
N GLY A 104 -8.05 9.14 10.51
CA GLY A 104 -8.86 8.57 9.45
C GLY A 104 -8.08 8.26 8.17
N TYR A 105 -8.75 7.61 7.23
CA TYR A 105 -8.23 7.28 5.90
C TYR A 105 -8.61 8.36 4.90
N HIS A 106 -7.62 9.09 4.39
CA HIS A 106 -7.80 10.21 3.48
C HIS A 106 -6.79 10.19 2.34
N CYS A 107 -7.13 10.81 1.22
CA CYS A 107 -6.20 10.99 0.12
C CYS A 107 -5.02 11.90 0.52
N ARG A 108 -3.93 11.84 -0.24
CA ARG A 108 -2.72 12.64 0.05
C ARG A 108 -3.00 14.13 0.16
N ASP A 109 -3.84 14.67 -0.71
CA ASP A 109 -4.14 16.11 -0.76
C ASP A 109 -4.83 16.60 0.51
N TYR A 110 -5.66 15.77 1.12
CA TYR A 110 -6.30 16.08 2.40
C TYR A 110 -5.26 16.44 3.47
N PHE A 111 -4.21 15.63 3.61
CA PHE A 111 -3.15 15.89 4.56
C PHE A 111 -2.27 17.07 4.16
N LEU A 112 -1.87 17.15 2.89
CA LEU A 112 -0.95 18.19 2.44
C LEU A 112 -1.56 19.59 2.50
N LYS A 113 -2.83 19.73 2.15
CA LYS A 113 -3.52 21.03 2.20
C LYS A 113 -3.89 21.47 3.62
N GLN A 114 -3.81 20.56 4.57
CA GLN A 114 -4.02 20.80 6.00
C GLN A 114 -2.77 20.47 6.82
N TRP A 115 -1.57 20.58 6.23
CA TRP A 115 -0.32 20.08 6.79
C TRP A 115 -0.03 20.59 8.21
N ASP A 116 -0.38 21.83 8.54
CA ASP A 116 -0.19 22.38 9.89
C ASP A 116 -0.94 21.61 10.99
N GLN A 117 -2.01 20.89 10.65
CA GLN A 117 -2.75 20.06 11.59
C GLN A 117 -2.12 18.67 11.76
N PHE A 118 -1.37 18.19 10.75
CA PHE A 118 -0.90 16.80 10.69
C PHE A 118 0.61 16.63 10.81
N LYS A 119 1.41 17.71 10.63
CA LYS A 119 2.88 17.65 10.59
C LYS A 119 3.54 17.02 11.83
N ASP A 120 2.88 17.09 12.99
CA ASP A 120 3.37 16.57 14.27
C ASP A 120 2.89 15.12 14.54
N LYS A 121 2.09 14.55 13.65
CA LYS A 121 1.66 13.15 13.74
C LYS A 121 2.73 12.21 13.17
N PRO A 122 2.76 10.93 13.56
CA PRO A 122 3.68 9.95 12.99
C PRO A 122 3.49 9.83 11.48
N TRP A 123 4.49 10.20 10.70
CA TRP A 123 4.40 10.24 9.23
C TRP A 123 4.16 8.87 8.60
N GLY A 124 4.65 7.78 9.25
CA GLY A 124 4.36 6.41 8.83
C GLY A 124 2.86 6.10 8.88
N ALA A 125 2.16 6.56 9.92
CA ALA A 125 0.71 6.38 10.04
C ALA A 125 -0.03 7.21 8.97
N LEU A 126 0.37 8.47 8.74
CA LEU A 126 -0.22 9.29 7.67
C LEU A 126 -0.02 8.66 6.28
N ALA A 127 1.18 8.14 6.01
CA ALA A 127 1.47 7.44 4.75
C ALA A 127 0.58 6.19 4.58
N HIS A 128 0.37 5.41 5.65
CA HIS A 128 -0.54 4.27 5.63
C HIS A 128 -1.98 4.71 5.32
N CYS A 129 -2.47 5.76 5.98
CA CYS A 129 -3.81 6.30 5.73
C CYS A 129 -4.01 6.68 4.26
N VAL A 130 -3.00 7.33 3.66
CA VAL A 130 -3.01 7.67 2.23
C VAL A 130 -3.02 6.41 1.35
N HIS A 131 -2.17 5.43 1.65
CA HIS A 131 -2.06 4.22 0.83
C HIS A 131 -3.33 3.36 0.83
N VAL A 132 -4.06 3.31 1.93
CA VAL A 132 -5.32 2.56 2.01
C VAL A 132 -6.45 3.31 1.32
N LYS A 133 -6.51 4.65 1.45
CA LYS A 133 -7.52 5.46 0.76
C LYS A 133 -7.24 5.58 -0.74
N GLY A 134 -5.97 5.67 -1.12
CA GLY A 134 -5.55 5.83 -2.51
C GLY A 134 -5.55 7.28 -3.00
N LEU A 135 -5.54 7.43 -4.33
CA LEU A 135 -5.53 8.73 -4.99
C LEU A 135 -6.86 9.48 -4.81
N GLY A 136 -6.78 10.79 -4.83
CA GLY A 136 -7.93 11.68 -4.74
C GLY A 136 -7.49 13.14 -4.66
N THR A 137 -8.45 14.04 -4.59
CA THR A 137 -8.25 15.49 -4.44
C THR A 137 -8.95 15.99 -3.18
N TYR A 138 -8.47 17.11 -2.65
CA TYR A 138 -9.12 17.84 -1.56
C TYR A 138 -9.22 19.31 -1.92
N GLU A 139 -10.43 19.77 -2.24
CA GLU A 139 -10.68 21.12 -2.73
C GLU A 139 -11.83 21.78 -1.95
N ASN A 140 -11.62 23.00 -1.45
CA ASN A 140 -12.64 23.77 -0.74
C ASN A 140 -13.32 23.00 0.44
N GLY A 141 -12.55 22.19 1.15
CA GLY A 141 -13.09 21.39 2.26
C GLY A 141 -13.77 20.08 1.84
N VAL A 142 -13.76 19.74 0.55
CA VAL A 142 -14.37 18.51 0.02
C VAL A 142 -13.28 17.57 -0.48
N GLU A 143 -13.29 16.35 0.04
CA GLU A 143 -12.46 15.25 -0.45
C GLU A 143 -13.20 14.48 -1.54
N THR A 144 -12.52 14.26 -2.66
CA THR A 144 -13.04 13.47 -3.78
C THR A 144 -12.06 12.33 -4.06
N PRO A 145 -12.32 11.10 -3.61
CA PRO A 145 -11.47 9.96 -3.91
C PRO A 145 -11.57 9.58 -5.39
N ARG A 146 -10.49 9.02 -5.95
CA ARG A 146 -10.48 8.50 -7.32
C ARG A 146 -11.33 7.24 -7.45
N ALA A 147 -11.38 6.43 -6.39
CA ALA A 147 -12.15 5.19 -6.32
C ALA A 147 -12.59 4.95 -4.87
N GLU A 148 -13.59 4.10 -4.71
CA GLU A 148 -14.05 3.69 -3.38
C GLU A 148 -13.23 2.50 -2.86
N VAL A 149 -13.00 2.49 -1.53
CA VAL A 149 -12.36 1.37 -0.83
C VAL A 149 -13.29 0.87 0.26
N THR A 150 -13.73 -0.36 0.10
CA THR A 150 -14.61 -1.03 1.06
C THR A 150 -13.81 -2.03 1.88
N LEU A 151 -13.92 -1.95 3.21
CA LEU A 151 -13.31 -2.89 4.14
C LEU A 151 -14.33 -3.94 4.57
N ALA A 152 -14.10 -5.21 4.21
CA ALA A 152 -14.89 -6.35 4.66
C ALA A 152 -14.07 -7.14 5.70
N THR A 153 -14.06 -6.64 6.93
CA THR A 153 -13.24 -7.11 8.07
C THR A 153 -14.10 -7.36 9.30
N GLN A 154 -13.49 -7.75 10.43
CA GLN A 154 -14.13 -7.79 11.77
C GLN A 154 -13.88 -6.50 12.58
N ILE A 155 -13.22 -5.50 12.01
CA ILE A 155 -13.04 -4.21 12.68
C ILE A 155 -14.43 -3.60 12.86
N SER A 156 -14.76 -3.22 14.09
CA SER A 156 -16.03 -2.52 14.40
C SER A 156 -16.04 -1.10 13.84
N GLU A 157 -17.22 -0.64 13.44
CA GLU A 157 -17.44 0.75 13.04
C GLU A 157 -17.25 1.73 14.20
#